data_8dc555531b14602ddec757352471cc97
#
_entry.id   8dc555531b14602ddec757352471cc97
#
_cell.length_a   1.000
_cell.length_b   1.000
_cell.length_c   1.000
_cell.angle_alpha   90.00
_cell.angle_beta   90.00
_cell.angle_gamma   90.00
#
_symmetry.space_group_name_H-M   'P 1'
#
loop_
_entity.id
_entity.type
_entity.pdbx_description
1 polymer ?
#
loop_
_entity_poly.entity_id
_entity_poly.type
_entity_poly.pdbx_seq_one_letter_code
_entity_poly.pdbx_strand_id
1 'polypeptide(L)'
;ADSDGDGVLDINEIVGCTDSLADNYDENATDDDGSCLIPWESQYGVNWVERPGGDDCECSDGSEWTFWTRDADPERVILYFQGGGACWEDHSCKNPGGTYKTTVHDDDPNIGSIFHSNAYGIGNFRNSANPIADWSWIYVPYCTGDVHLGFSQGIYSDNNVSHHGHANAQFAYSHMLENYPNAQTILVTGSSAGSIPSPFYGAQASLDYPDAKIMVFNDGSGGLYTNNTYDFYELWNMQETVLDFPMSS
;
A
#
# COMPACT_ATOMS: atom_id res chain seq x y z
N ALA A 1 3.59 -39.42 12.42
CA ALA A 1 4.43 -38.23 12.62
C ALA A 1 3.58 -37.16 13.28
N ASP A 2 4.19 -36.17 13.81
CA ASP A 2 3.61 -34.95 14.34
C ASP A 2 4.37 -33.87 13.57
N SER A 3 3.77 -33.40 12.46
CA SER A 3 4.49 -32.61 11.45
C SER A 3 4.56 -31.14 11.78
N ASP A 4 3.59 -30.62 12.54
CA ASP A 4 3.52 -29.23 12.98
C ASP A 4 4.02 -29.02 14.43
N GLY A 5 4.14 -30.12 15.21
CA GLY A 5 4.71 -30.13 16.55
C GLY A 5 3.74 -29.68 17.65
N ASP A 6 2.43 -29.76 17.42
CA ASP A 6 1.38 -29.36 18.37
C ASP A 6 1.09 -30.41 19.45
N GLY A 7 1.63 -31.62 19.28
CA GLY A 7 1.48 -32.77 20.20
C GLY A 7 0.38 -33.77 19.79
N VAL A 8 -0.32 -33.54 18.69
CA VAL A 8 -1.24 -34.47 18.05
C VAL A 8 -0.49 -35.16 16.90
N LEU A 9 -0.71 -36.45 16.71
CA LEU A 9 -0.12 -37.16 15.56
C LEU A 9 -0.95 -36.89 14.31
N ASP A 10 -0.31 -36.71 13.14
CA ASP A 10 -0.93 -36.44 11.83
C ASP A 10 -2.14 -37.36 11.53
N ILE A 11 -2.12 -38.60 12.01
CA ILE A 11 -3.21 -39.56 11.81
C ILE A 11 -4.44 -39.31 12.70
N ASN A 12 -4.27 -38.49 13.74
CA ASN A 12 -5.32 -38.19 14.71
C ASN A 12 -5.76 -36.73 14.61
N GLU A 13 -5.17 -35.95 13.70
CA GLU A 13 -5.56 -34.58 13.46
C GLU A 13 -6.97 -34.46 12.93
N ILE A 14 -7.69 -33.47 13.46
CA ILE A 14 -8.99 -33.06 12.98
C ILE A 14 -8.80 -31.75 12.27
N VAL A 15 -8.98 -31.75 10.97
CA VAL A 15 -8.76 -30.60 10.10
C VAL A 15 -9.97 -29.70 10.13
N GLY A 16 -9.76 -28.41 10.37
CA GLY A 16 -10.82 -27.40 10.45
C GLY A 16 -10.29 -26.04 10.90
N CYS A 17 -11.19 -25.10 11.15
CA CYS A 17 -10.80 -23.79 11.65
C CYS A 17 -10.45 -23.83 13.15
N THR A 18 -9.20 -23.54 13.49
CA THR A 18 -8.69 -23.51 14.87
C THR A 18 -8.77 -22.13 15.54
N ASP A 19 -9.15 -21.06 14.80
CA ASP A 19 -9.27 -19.72 15.36
C ASP A 19 -10.58 -19.53 16.11
N SER A 20 -10.49 -19.38 17.43
CA SER A 20 -11.66 -19.20 18.30
C SER A 20 -12.46 -17.90 18.06
N LEU A 21 -11.97 -16.99 17.26
CA LEU A 21 -12.65 -15.77 16.85
C LEU A 21 -13.37 -15.89 15.50
N ALA A 22 -13.18 -17.01 14.78
CA ALA A 22 -13.84 -17.26 13.52
C ALA A 22 -15.30 -17.69 13.69
N ASP A 23 -16.18 -17.30 12.75
CA ASP A 23 -17.59 -17.70 12.74
C ASP A 23 -17.79 -19.21 12.61
N ASN A 24 -16.84 -19.90 11.95
CA ASN A 24 -16.83 -21.33 11.75
C ASN A 24 -15.77 -22.06 12.59
N TYR A 25 -15.40 -21.49 13.74
CA TYR A 25 -14.51 -22.15 14.69
C TYR A 25 -14.99 -23.57 15.05
N ASP A 26 -14.11 -24.54 14.93
CA ASP A 26 -14.35 -25.91 15.39
C ASP A 26 -13.46 -26.19 16.63
N GLU A 27 -14.09 -26.29 17.78
CA GLU A 27 -13.39 -26.59 19.05
C GLU A 27 -12.66 -27.92 19.07
N ASN A 28 -12.96 -28.81 18.12
CA ASN A 28 -12.32 -30.12 18.00
C ASN A 28 -11.20 -30.12 16.97
N ALA A 29 -11.06 -29.07 16.14
CA ALA A 29 -9.98 -28.99 15.18
C ALA A 29 -8.64 -28.86 15.89
N THR A 30 -7.68 -29.65 15.43
CA THR A 30 -6.29 -29.66 15.91
C THR A 30 -5.32 -29.16 14.82
N ASP A 31 -5.76 -29.16 13.56
CA ASP A 31 -4.98 -28.71 12.41
C ASP A 31 -5.79 -27.68 11.59
N ASP A 32 -5.22 -26.49 11.38
CA ASP A 32 -5.88 -25.40 10.65
C ASP A 32 -5.83 -25.65 9.15
N ASP A 33 -6.98 -25.79 8.53
CA ASP A 33 -7.12 -25.95 7.08
C ASP A 33 -7.20 -24.64 6.29
N GLY A 34 -7.08 -23.51 6.97
CA GLY A 34 -7.22 -22.18 6.39
C GLY A 34 -8.65 -21.79 6.03
N SER A 35 -9.66 -22.54 6.52
CA SER A 35 -11.08 -22.29 6.25
C SER A 35 -11.72 -21.29 7.22
N CYS A 36 -10.96 -20.73 8.18
CA CYS A 36 -11.49 -19.82 9.16
C CYS A 36 -12.21 -18.63 8.52
N LEU A 37 -13.49 -18.47 8.84
CA LEU A 37 -14.30 -17.33 8.44
C LEU A 37 -14.25 -16.28 9.54
N ILE A 38 -13.39 -15.28 9.36
CA ILE A 38 -13.34 -14.16 10.29
C ILE A 38 -14.60 -13.30 10.09
N PRO A 39 -15.26 -12.80 11.17
CA PRO A 39 -16.53 -12.06 11.07
C PRO A 39 -16.53 -10.94 10.02
N TRP A 40 -15.42 -10.24 9.85
CA TRP A 40 -15.30 -9.19 8.85
C TRP A 40 -15.20 -9.74 7.40
N GLU A 41 -14.62 -10.94 7.17
CA GLU A 41 -14.61 -11.58 5.84
C GLU A 41 -16.02 -11.92 5.38
N SER A 42 -16.86 -12.38 6.30
CA SER A 42 -18.28 -12.66 5.99
C SER A 42 -19.06 -11.38 5.68
N GLN A 43 -18.66 -10.25 6.26
CA GLN A 43 -19.32 -8.97 6.06
C GLN A 43 -18.81 -8.21 4.83
N TYR A 44 -17.50 -8.17 4.58
CA TYR A 44 -16.90 -7.29 3.58
C TYR A 44 -16.19 -8.02 2.44
N GLY A 45 -15.80 -9.28 2.63
CA GLY A 45 -14.97 -10.03 1.67
C GLY A 45 -13.49 -9.64 1.72
N VAL A 46 -12.69 -10.31 0.88
CA VAL A 46 -11.22 -10.13 0.79
C VAL A 46 -10.76 -9.66 -0.58
N ASN A 47 -11.68 -9.45 -1.51
CA ASN A 47 -11.33 -9.16 -2.89
C ASN A 47 -10.95 -7.69 -3.07
N TRP A 48 -9.83 -7.51 -3.74
CA TRP A 48 -9.41 -6.20 -4.21
C TRP A 48 -10.06 -5.88 -5.55
N VAL A 49 -10.43 -4.63 -5.72
CA VAL A 49 -11.00 -4.10 -6.97
C VAL A 49 -9.97 -3.19 -7.62
N GLU A 50 -9.58 -3.53 -8.84
CA GLU A 50 -8.71 -2.70 -9.65
C GLU A 50 -9.44 -1.44 -10.09
N ARG A 51 -8.74 -0.30 -10.00
CA ARG A 51 -9.23 1.02 -10.38
C ARG A 51 -8.28 1.64 -11.40
N PRO A 52 -8.77 2.06 -12.56
CA PRO A 52 -7.92 2.76 -13.52
C PRO A 52 -7.49 4.12 -12.99
N GLY A 53 -6.28 4.57 -13.37
CA GLY A 53 -5.81 5.93 -13.13
C GLY A 53 -6.52 6.96 -14.01
N GLY A 54 -6.28 8.24 -13.73
CA GLY A 54 -6.74 9.37 -14.55
C GLY A 54 -5.77 9.68 -15.70
N ASP A 55 -6.10 10.72 -16.47
CA ASP A 55 -5.36 11.11 -17.69
C ASP A 55 -3.89 11.47 -17.42
N ASP A 56 -3.56 12.00 -16.23
CA ASP A 56 -2.20 12.36 -15.83
C ASP A 56 -1.47 11.22 -15.10
N CYS A 57 -2.11 10.07 -14.92
CA CYS A 57 -1.57 8.91 -14.21
C CYS A 57 -0.86 7.98 -15.18
N GLU A 58 0.43 7.74 -14.93
CA GLU A 58 1.22 6.80 -15.72
C GLU A 58 2.38 6.20 -14.91
N CYS A 59 2.90 5.10 -15.37
CA CYS A 59 4.14 4.54 -14.89
C CYS A 59 5.35 5.18 -15.59
N SER A 60 6.55 4.90 -15.10
CA SER A 60 7.78 5.55 -15.60
C SER A 60 8.13 5.23 -17.04
N ASP A 61 7.64 4.13 -17.59
CA ASP A 61 7.81 3.76 -19.00
C ASP A 61 6.67 4.27 -19.90
N GLY A 62 5.73 5.06 -19.35
CA GLY A 62 4.56 5.59 -20.06
C GLY A 62 3.39 4.61 -20.15
N SER A 63 3.47 3.45 -19.48
CA SER A 63 2.35 2.53 -19.43
C SER A 63 1.25 3.03 -18.47
N GLU A 64 0.02 2.53 -18.69
CA GLU A 64 -1.14 2.85 -17.84
C GLU A 64 -0.86 2.49 -16.40
N TRP A 65 -1.29 3.36 -15.49
CA TRP A 65 -1.23 3.13 -14.05
C TRP A 65 -2.64 2.80 -13.52
N THR A 66 -2.69 1.83 -12.61
CA THR A 66 -3.90 1.44 -11.89
C THR A 66 -3.59 1.36 -10.40
N PHE A 67 -4.62 1.41 -9.56
CA PHE A 67 -4.53 1.18 -8.12
C PHE A 67 -5.62 0.22 -7.66
N TRP A 68 -5.57 -0.23 -6.43
CA TRP A 68 -6.55 -1.19 -5.92
C TRP A 68 -7.23 -0.69 -4.66
N THR A 69 -8.50 -1.01 -4.54
CA THR A 69 -9.29 -0.76 -3.33
C THR A 69 -9.85 -2.05 -2.77
N ARG A 70 -9.95 -2.12 -1.47
CA ARG A 70 -10.67 -3.16 -0.75
C ARG A 70 -11.64 -2.48 0.20
N ASP A 71 -12.93 -2.61 -0.10
CA ASP A 71 -13.99 -2.02 0.71
C ASP A 71 -14.29 -2.93 1.91
N ALA A 72 -14.24 -2.35 3.11
CA ALA A 72 -14.58 -2.99 4.37
C ALA A 72 -15.27 -1.95 5.28
N ASP A 73 -14.77 -1.66 6.47
CA ASP A 73 -15.33 -0.61 7.32
C ASP A 73 -15.08 0.78 6.71
N PRO A 74 -16.12 1.51 6.28
CA PRO A 74 -15.95 2.81 5.63
C PRO A 74 -15.56 3.94 6.60
N GLU A 75 -15.68 3.73 7.91
CA GLU A 75 -15.25 4.71 8.92
C GLU A 75 -13.76 4.61 9.25
N ARG A 76 -13.12 3.51 8.82
CA ARG A 76 -11.70 3.24 9.06
C ARG A 76 -10.98 2.92 7.76
N VAL A 77 -10.08 3.80 7.34
CA VAL A 77 -9.46 3.74 6.01
C VAL A 77 -7.94 3.72 6.11
N ILE A 78 -7.31 2.94 5.25
CA ILE A 78 -5.87 2.89 5.08
C ILE A 78 -5.52 3.37 3.68
N LEU A 79 -4.68 4.39 3.61
CA LEU A 79 -3.98 4.79 2.40
C LEU A 79 -2.58 4.21 2.46
N TYR A 80 -2.32 3.18 1.66
CA TYR A 80 -1.05 2.44 1.68
C TYR A 80 -0.25 2.69 0.41
N PHE A 81 0.97 3.17 0.56
CA PHE A 81 1.93 3.39 -0.52
C PHE A 81 2.91 2.23 -0.62
N GLN A 82 2.98 1.60 -1.80
CA GLN A 82 3.95 0.55 -2.07
C GLN A 82 5.36 1.13 -2.12
N GLY A 83 6.33 0.41 -1.53
CA GLY A 83 7.74 0.69 -1.71
C GLY A 83 8.32 0.08 -2.97
N GLY A 84 9.60 0.31 -3.21
CA GLY A 84 10.23 -0.33 -4.36
C GLY A 84 11.49 0.37 -4.89
N GLY A 85 12.24 1.07 -4.06
CA GLY A 85 13.45 1.78 -4.49
C GLY A 85 13.16 3.19 -5.01
N ALA A 86 14.11 3.78 -5.75
CA ALA A 86 13.96 5.10 -6.36
C ALA A 86 14.97 5.28 -7.51
N CYS A 87 14.74 6.29 -8.34
CA CYS A 87 15.49 6.51 -9.56
C CYS A 87 15.88 7.99 -9.70
N TRP A 88 17.18 8.29 -9.80
CA TRP A 88 17.69 9.66 -9.84
C TRP A 88 18.92 9.87 -10.74
N GLU A 89 19.45 8.82 -11.33
CA GLU A 89 20.63 8.83 -12.20
C GLU A 89 20.58 7.66 -13.18
N ASP A 90 21.44 7.69 -14.19
CA ASP A 90 21.47 6.68 -15.27
C ASP A 90 21.48 5.24 -14.77
N HIS A 91 22.21 4.96 -13.68
CA HIS A 91 22.30 3.61 -13.15
C HIS A 91 21.00 3.18 -12.44
N SER A 92 20.41 4.04 -11.64
CA SER A 92 19.19 3.76 -10.88
C SER A 92 17.93 3.79 -11.73
N CYS A 93 17.94 4.58 -12.83
CA CYS A 93 16.82 4.72 -13.77
C CYS A 93 16.91 3.78 -14.98
N LYS A 94 17.90 2.90 -15.00
CA LYS A 94 18.09 1.97 -16.11
C LYS A 94 16.92 0.99 -16.25
N ASN A 95 16.30 0.92 -17.40
CA ASN A 95 15.24 -0.02 -17.72
C ASN A 95 15.65 -0.95 -18.88
N PRO A 96 15.64 -2.30 -18.72
CA PRO A 96 15.48 -3.02 -17.45
C PRO A 96 16.75 -3.00 -16.57
N GLY A 97 16.58 -3.26 -15.29
CA GLY A 97 17.69 -3.46 -14.34
C GLY A 97 18.05 -2.26 -13.47
N GLY A 98 17.15 -1.28 -13.36
CA GLY A 98 17.20 -0.21 -12.37
C GLY A 98 16.83 -0.69 -10.97
N THR A 99 16.65 0.26 -10.06
CA THR A 99 16.40 0.00 -8.63
C THR A 99 14.92 -0.12 -8.27
N TYR A 100 14.03 0.04 -9.24
CA TYR A 100 12.57 0.04 -9.04
C TYR A 100 11.86 -0.65 -10.21
N LYS A 101 10.59 -0.97 -10.04
CA LYS A 101 9.71 -1.47 -11.11
C LYS A 101 9.21 -0.29 -11.96
N THR A 102 9.06 -0.50 -13.26
CA THR A 102 8.59 0.52 -14.22
C THR A 102 7.14 0.35 -14.64
N THR A 103 6.47 -0.71 -14.19
CA THR A 103 5.08 -1.04 -14.48
C THR A 103 4.38 -1.57 -13.23
N VAL A 104 3.04 -1.63 -13.24
CA VAL A 104 2.21 -2.18 -12.14
C VAL A 104 1.54 -3.51 -12.48
N HIS A 105 1.85 -4.13 -13.63
CA HIS A 105 1.18 -5.35 -14.08
C HIS A 105 1.27 -6.54 -13.12
N ASP A 106 2.35 -6.64 -12.34
CA ASP A 106 2.58 -7.74 -11.40
C ASP A 106 2.21 -7.36 -9.95
N ASP A 107 1.54 -6.25 -9.75
CA ASP A 107 1.25 -5.71 -8.42
C ASP A 107 -0.21 -5.95 -7.96
N ASP A 108 -0.99 -6.75 -8.71
CA ASP A 108 -2.34 -7.14 -8.32
C ASP A 108 -2.33 -7.83 -6.95
N PRO A 109 -2.95 -7.23 -5.92
CA PRO A 109 -2.99 -7.79 -4.57
C PRO A 109 -3.76 -9.11 -4.46
N ASN A 110 -4.57 -9.47 -5.46
CA ASN A 110 -5.27 -10.75 -5.49
C ASN A 110 -4.37 -11.93 -5.90
N ILE A 111 -3.25 -11.70 -6.60
CA ILE A 111 -2.51 -12.77 -7.28
C ILE A 111 -1.14 -13.07 -6.66
N GLY A 112 -0.45 -12.12 -6.06
CA GLY A 112 0.93 -12.38 -5.66
C GLY A 112 1.60 -11.35 -4.79
N SER A 113 0.86 -10.40 -4.27
CA SER A 113 1.40 -9.33 -3.46
C SER A 113 1.54 -9.71 -1.98
N ILE A 114 2.04 -8.76 -1.19
CA ILE A 114 2.11 -8.85 0.27
C ILE A 114 0.75 -9.08 0.96
N PHE A 115 -0.36 -9.03 0.21
CA PHE A 115 -1.74 -9.18 0.70
C PHE A 115 -2.36 -10.55 0.36
N HIS A 116 -1.58 -11.48 -0.17
CA HIS A 116 -2.07 -12.83 -0.47
C HIS A 116 -2.25 -13.67 0.81
N SER A 117 -2.93 -14.82 0.71
CA SER A 117 -3.26 -15.74 1.82
C SER A 117 -2.10 -16.12 2.75
N ASN A 118 -0.85 -15.93 2.31
CA ASN A 118 0.36 -16.16 3.10
C ASN A 118 1.05 -14.83 3.49
N ALA A 119 0.34 -13.71 3.45
CA ALA A 119 0.87 -12.43 3.85
C ALA A 119 1.29 -12.40 5.33
N TYR A 120 2.29 -11.56 5.62
CA TYR A 120 2.76 -11.31 6.98
C TYR A 120 2.39 -9.89 7.42
N GLY A 121 2.35 -9.66 8.74
CA GLY A 121 2.11 -8.33 9.30
C GLY A 121 0.72 -7.79 8.97
N ILE A 122 0.65 -6.50 8.66
CA ILE A 122 -0.62 -5.79 8.43
C ILE A 122 -1.39 -6.25 7.19
N GLY A 123 -0.70 -6.88 6.24
CA GLY A 123 -1.31 -7.46 5.03
C GLY A 123 -1.97 -8.81 5.27
N ASN A 124 -1.80 -9.44 6.43
CA ASN A 124 -2.47 -10.69 6.75
C ASN A 124 -3.87 -10.44 7.31
N PHE A 125 -4.84 -10.36 6.42
CA PHE A 125 -6.25 -10.12 6.79
C PHE A 125 -6.91 -11.34 7.46
N ARG A 126 -6.34 -12.53 7.35
CA ARG A 126 -6.86 -13.75 7.99
C ARG A 126 -6.37 -13.93 9.42
N ASN A 127 -5.42 -13.12 9.85
CA ASN A 127 -4.97 -13.13 11.24
C ASN A 127 -5.95 -12.33 12.10
N SER A 128 -6.69 -12.98 12.96
CA SER A 128 -7.62 -12.38 13.91
C SER A 128 -6.97 -11.37 14.87
N ALA A 129 -5.67 -11.49 15.09
CA ALA A 129 -4.89 -10.52 15.86
C ALA A 129 -4.50 -9.27 15.05
N ASN A 130 -4.80 -9.20 13.74
CA ASN A 130 -4.53 -8.03 12.93
C ASN A 130 -5.57 -6.93 13.22
N PRO A 131 -5.20 -5.82 13.89
CA PRO A 131 -6.17 -4.81 14.35
C PRO A 131 -6.75 -3.96 13.22
N ILE A 132 -6.28 -4.14 12.00
CA ILE A 132 -6.70 -3.36 10.82
C ILE A 132 -7.20 -4.26 9.69
N ALA A 133 -7.48 -5.54 9.97
CA ALA A 133 -7.96 -6.50 8.99
C ALA A 133 -9.32 -6.10 8.39
N ASP A 134 -10.18 -5.47 9.20
CA ASP A 134 -11.52 -5.02 8.83
C ASP A 134 -11.58 -3.56 8.34
N TRP A 135 -10.44 -2.91 8.10
CA TRP A 135 -10.40 -1.55 7.56
C TRP A 135 -10.54 -1.56 6.04
N SER A 136 -11.12 -0.50 5.48
CA SER A 136 -11.05 -0.25 4.04
C SER A 136 -9.65 0.17 3.63
N TRP A 137 -9.20 -0.29 2.44
CA TRP A 137 -7.85 -0.05 1.96
C TRP A 137 -7.85 0.59 0.59
N ILE A 138 -6.93 1.53 0.41
CA ILE A 138 -6.52 2.07 -0.88
C ILE A 138 -5.04 1.76 -1.03
N TYR A 139 -4.72 0.86 -1.95
CA TYR A 139 -3.36 0.43 -2.25
C TYR A 139 -2.85 1.18 -3.47
N VAL A 140 -1.81 1.99 -3.27
CA VAL A 140 -1.16 2.83 -4.26
C VAL A 140 0.13 2.13 -4.71
N PRO A 141 0.14 1.47 -5.87
CA PRO A 141 1.33 0.78 -6.37
C PRO A 141 2.37 1.76 -6.87
N TYR A 142 3.63 1.29 -6.92
CA TYR A 142 4.79 2.12 -7.19
C TYR A 142 5.53 1.71 -8.47
N CYS A 143 5.55 2.59 -9.46
CA CYS A 143 6.22 2.36 -10.75
C CYS A 143 6.94 3.60 -11.33
N THR A 144 7.10 4.66 -10.54
CA THR A 144 7.54 5.98 -11.03
C THR A 144 8.95 6.38 -10.58
N GLY A 145 9.51 5.67 -9.60
CA GLY A 145 10.88 5.88 -9.13
C GLY A 145 11.13 7.16 -8.33
N ASP A 146 10.09 7.88 -7.90
CA ASP A 146 10.10 9.23 -7.35
C ASP A 146 9.45 9.35 -5.96
N VAL A 147 9.37 8.23 -5.24
CA VAL A 147 8.80 8.10 -3.90
C VAL A 147 7.37 8.63 -3.76
N HIS A 148 6.55 8.53 -4.82
CA HIS A 148 5.17 9.02 -4.92
C HIS A 148 5.00 10.55 -4.76
N LEU A 149 6.07 11.32 -4.95
CA LEU A 149 6.05 12.78 -4.74
C LEU A 149 6.49 13.58 -5.96
N GLY A 150 6.98 12.91 -7.01
CA GLY A 150 7.46 13.57 -8.22
C GLY A 150 6.36 13.88 -9.22
N PHE A 151 6.57 14.95 -10.00
CA PHE A 151 5.81 15.29 -11.20
C PHE A 151 6.73 15.93 -12.23
N SER A 152 7.49 15.11 -12.95
CA SER A 152 8.46 15.56 -13.95
C SER A 152 8.71 14.50 -15.02
N GLN A 153 9.42 14.90 -16.07
CA GLN A 153 9.96 14.01 -17.10
C GLN A 153 11.49 14.05 -17.05
N GLY A 154 12.13 12.91 -16.93
CA GLY A 154 13.57 12.77 -16.89
C GLY A 154 14.11 12.02 -18.12
N ILE A 155 15.34 12.36 -18.55
CA ILE A 155 16.08 11.60 -19.56
C ILE A 155 17.34 11.07 -18.89
N TYR A 156 17.44 9.74 -18.81
CA TYR A 156 18.56 9.05 -18.19
C TYR A 156 19.23 8.16 -19.24
N SER A 157 20.42 8.52 -19.65
CA SER A 157 21.07 7.94 -20.82
C SER A 157 20.17 8.03 -22.07
N ASP A 158 19.61 6.90 -22.50
CA ASP A 158 18.70 6.84 -23.66
C ASP A 158 17.24 6.53 -23.24
N ASN A 159 16.92 6.56 -21.93
CA ASN A 159 15.59 6.24 -21.42
C ASN A 159 14.84 7.52 -21.03
N ASN A 160 13.62 7.69 -21.54
CA ASN A 160 12.67 8.64 -20.99
C ASN A 160 12.00 7.99 -19.79
N VAL A 161 11.92 8.72 -18.70
CA VAL A 161 11.30 8.27 -17.44
C VAL A 161 10.27 9.29 -16.98
N SER A 162 9.05 8.84 -16.84
CA SER A 162 7.96 9.64 -16.27
C SER A 162 7.95 9.51 -14.75
N HIS A 163 8.25 10.59 -14.06
CA HIS A 163 8.14 10.72 -12.60
C HIS A 163 6.78 11.30 -12.25
N HIS A 164 5.71 10.52 -12.37
CA HIS A 164 4.32 10.94 -12.15
C HIS A 164 3.72 10.38 -10.85
N GLY A 165 4.57 10.04 -9.89
CA GLY A 165 4.14 9.44 -8.62
C GLY A 165 3.21 10.33 -7.81
N HIS A 166 3.39 11.65 -7.85
CA HIS A 166 2.48 12.58 -7.21
C HIS A 166 1.08 12.58 -7.85
N ALA A 167 0.99 12.59 -9.19
CA ALA A 167 -0.29 12.52 -9.88
C ALA A 167 -1.03 11.22 -9.55
N ASN A 168 -0.33 10.09 -9.61
CA ASN A 168 -0.87 8.77 -9.25
C ASN A 168 -1.38 8.75 -7.80
N ALA A 169 -0.58 9.24 -6.86
CA ALA A 169 -0.93 9.28 -5.45
C ALA A 169 -2.09 10.23 -5.15
N GLN A 170 -2.13 11.42 -5.76
CA GLN A 170 -3.23 12.37 -5.62
C GLN A 170 -4.53 11.83 -6.21
N PHE A 171 -4.46 11.08 -7.30
CA PHE A 171 -5.64 10.46 -7.89
C PHE A 171 -6.24 9.41 -6.94
N ALA A 172 -5.40 8.53 -6.36
CA ALA A 172 -5.84 7.57 -5.35
C ALA A 172 -6.33 8.26 -4.06
N TYR A 173 -5.70 9.36 -3.66
CA TYR A 173 -6.13 10.19 -2.53
C TYR A 173 -7.51 10.84 -2.79
N SER A 174 -7.74 11.36 -3.99
CA SER A 174 -9.04 11.92 -4.40
C SER A 174 -10.14 10.86 -4.37
N HIS A 175 -9.83 9.62 -4.77
CA HIS A 175 -10.74 8.50 -4.62
C HIS A 175 -11.12 8.26 -3.14
N MET A 176 -10.17 8.41 -2.20
CA MET A 176 -10.44 8.33 -0.77
C MET A 176 -11.45 9.39 -0.31
N LEU A 177 -11.24 10.64 -0.73
CA LEU A 177 -12.15 11.75 -0.39
C LEU A 177 -13.58 11.51 -0.90
N GLU A 178 -13.71 10.99 -2.14
CA GLU A 178 -15.00 10.77 -2.78
C GLU A 178 -15.77 9.59 -2.19
N ASN A 179 -15.07 8.49 -1.86
CA ASN A 179 -15.71 7.23 -1.48
C ASN A 179 -15.79 7.02 0.04
N TYR A 180 -14.93 7.70 0.82
CA TYR A 180 -14.92 7.60 2.28
C TYR A 180 -15.01 8.98 2.96
N PRO A 181 -15.98 9.84 2.56
CA PRO A 181 -16.06 11.23 3.07
C PRO A 181 -16.34 11.34 4.57
N ASN A 182 -16.81 10.26 5.19
CA ASN A 182 -17.15 10.20 6.61
C ASN A 182 -16.16 9.34 7.42
N ALA A 183 -14.98 9.07 6.90
CA ALA A 183 -13.96 8.31 7.61
C ALA A 183 -13.63 8.99 8.96
N GLN A 184 -13.64 8.21 10.03
CA GLN A 184 -13.37 8.69 11.40
C GLN A 184 -11.92 8.41 11.82
N THR A 185 -11.31 7.41 11.21
CA THR A 185 -9.91 7.08 11.45
C THR A 185 -9.23 6.76 10.13
N ILE A 186 -8.14 7.44 9.84
CA ILE A 186 -7.34 7.24 8.63
C ILE A 186 -5.91 6.91 9.02
N LEU A 187 -5.41 5.79 8.51
CA LEU A 187 -4.00 5.42 8.60
C LEU A 187 -3.32 5.69 7.25
N VAL A 188 -2.37 6.60 7.24
CA VAL A 188 -1.51 6.83 6.08
C VAL A 188 -0.17 6.14 6.33
N THR A 189 0.18 5.19 5.49
CA THR A 189 1.35 4.35 5.68
C THR A 189 1.90 3.83 4.36
N GLY A 190 3.04 3.20 4.42
CA GLY A 190 3.68 2.55 3.29
C GLY A 190 5.02 1.96 3.70
N SER A 191 5.62 1.15 2.85
CA SER A 191 6.90 0.49 3.11
C SER A 191 8.04 1.12 2.31
N SER A 192 9.25 1.22 2.90
CA SER A 192 10.46 1.71 2.20
C SER A 192 10.22 3.05 1.50
N ALA A 193 10.41 3.14 0.17
CA ALA A 193 10.12 4.34 -0.64
C ALA A 193 8.68 4.85 -0.46
N GLY A 194 7.70 3.93 -0.28
CA GLY A 194 6.29 4.27 -0.05
C GLY A 194 6.00 4.84 1.33
N SER A 195 6.88 4.67 2.31
CA SER A 195 6.71 5.31 3.62
C SER A 195 7.11 6.80 3.63
N ILE A 196 7.90 7.23 2.65
CA ILE A 196 8.38 8.61 2.54
C ILE A 196 7.24 9.62 2.32
N PRO A 197 6.24 9.36 1.45
CA PRO A 197 5.13 10.28 1.24
C PRO A 197 4.12 10.29 2.39
N SER A 198 4.14 9.31 3.30
CA SER A 198 3.12 9.17 4.34
C SER A 198 2.94 10.41 5.23
N PRO A 199 3.99 11.14 5.67
CA PRO A 199 3.81 12.38 6.43
C PRO A 199 3.13 13.48 5.61
N PHE A 200 3.43 13.61 4.32
CA PHE A 200 2.82 14.59 3.45
C PHE A 200 1.32 14.32 3.28
N TYR A 201 0.94 13.11 2.87
CA TYR A 201 -0.47 12.74 2.71
C TYR A 201 -1.22 12.66 4.05
N GLY A 202 -0.54 12.35 5.15
CA GLY A 202 -1.10 12.44 6.50
C GLY A 202 -1.43 13.88 6.90
N ALA A 203 -0.57 14.83 6.57
CA ALA A 203 -0.83 16.25 6.78
C ALA A 203 -1.99 16.75 5.90
N GLN A 204 -2.05 16.34 4.63
CA GLN A 204 -3.17 16.65 3.74
C GLN A 204 -4.48 16.07 4.29
N ALA A 205 -4.48 14.80 4.71
CA ALA A 205 -5.65 14.17 5.30
C ALA A 205 -6.13 14.90 6.56
N SER A 206 -5.24 15.46 7.38
CA SER A 206 -5.63 16.21 8.57
C SER A 206 -6.33 17.54 8.27
N LEU A 207 -6.12 18.09 7.08
CA LEU A 207 -6.85 19.29 6.61
C LEU A 207 -8.21 18.93 5.99
N ASP A 208 -8.25 17.84 5.21
CA ASP A 208 -9.44 17.43 4.48
C ASP A 208 -10.45 16.68 5.37
N TYR A 209 -9.98 16.04 6.46
CA TYR A 209 -10.81 15.35 7.45
C TYR A 209 -10.58 15.93 8.86
N PRO A 210 -11.05 17.15 9.13
CA PRO A 210 -10.71 17.87 10.37
C PRO A 210 -11.24 17.17 11.65
N ASP A 211 -12.26 16.33 11.53
CA ASP A 211 -12.86 15.59 12.66
C ASP A 211 -12.33 14.15 12.79
N ALA A 212 -11.55 13.68 11.83
CA ALA A 212 -11.02 12.33 11.85
C ALA A 212 -9.72 12.22 12.64
N LYS A 213 -9.47 11.03 13.19
CA LYS A 213 -8.17 10.68 13.76
C LYS A 213 -7.22 10.27 12.62
N ILE A 214 -6.23 11.11 12.35
CA ILE A 214 -5.19 10.78 11.38
C ILE A 214 -4.01 10.14 12.09
N MET A 215 -3.58 9.00 11.58
CA MET A 215 -2.39 8.27 12.02
C MET A 215 -1.42 8.14 10.86
N VAL A 216 -0.14 8.36 11.13
CA VAL A 216 0.93 8.19 10.15
C VAL A 216 1.92 7.16 10.69
N PHE A 217 2.23 6.17 9.88
CA PHE A 217 3.23 5.17 10.23
C PHE A 217 4.20 4.94 9.06
N ASN A 218 5.47 5.22 9.30
CA ASN A 218 6.54 5.04 8.31
C ASN A 218 7.24 3.71 8.54
N ASP A 219 7.08 2.76 7.61
CA ASP A 219 7.75 1.47 7.72
C ASP A 219 8.98 1.41 6.81
N GLY A 220 10.15 1.44 7.44
CA GLY A 220 11.43 1.20 6.76
C GLY A 220 12.02 2.37 5.99
N SER A 221 11.59 3.63 6.23
CA SER A 221 12.31 4.81 5.78
C SER A 221 12.87 5.59 6.97
N GLY A 222 14.19 5.72 7.02
CA GLY A 222 14.90 6.57 8.00
C GLY A 222 14.96 8.05 7.61
N GLY A 223 14.21 8.47 6.60
CA GLY A 223 14.34 9.75 5.94
C GLY A 223 15.40 9.73 4.83
N LEU A 224 15.13 10.41 3.73
CA LEU A 224 16.11 10.62 2.66
C LEU A 224 17.07 11.75 3.05
N TYR A 225 18.11 11.43 3.78
CA TYR A 225 19.21 12.35 4.00
C TYR A 225 20.45 11.83 3.26
N THR A 226 20.72 12.38 2.09
CA THR A 226 21.98 12.21 1.38
C THR A 226 22.60 13.58 1.14
N ASN A 227 23.90 13.64 0.86
CA ASN A 227 24.54 14.89 0.46
C ASN A 227 23.97 15.47 -0.85
N ASN A 228 23.14 14.70 -1.57
CA ASN A 228 22.50 15.02 -2.84
C ASN A 228 20.97 15.23 -2.69
N THR A 229 20.45 15.41 -1.49
CA THR A 229 19.00 15.53 -1.25
C THR A 229 18.37 16.69 -2.03
N TYR A 230 19.13 17.76 -2.28
CA TYR A 230 18.65 18.90 -3.09
C TYR A 230 18.38 18.52 -4.55
N ASP A 231 19.15 17.59 -5.10
CA ASP A 231 19.01 17.18 -6.50
C ASP A 231 17.69 16.44 -6.74
N PHE A 232 17.15 15.75 -5.73
CA PHE A 232 15.85 15.06 -5.83
C PHE A 232 14.66 16.02 -5.90
N TYR A 233 14.69 17.12 -5.15
CA TYR A 233 13.62 18.10 -5.20
C TYR A 233 13.51 18.75 -6.57
N GLU A 234 14.64 19.06 -7.20
CA GLU A 234 14.68 19.61 -8.55
C GLU A 234 14.35 18.52 -9.59
N LEU A 235 14.97 17.35 -9.46
CA LEU A 235 14.88 16.27 -10.43
C LEU A 235 13.44 15.76 -10.59
N TRP A 236 12.73 15.60 -9.48
CA TRP A 236 11.36 15.13 -9.45
C TRP A 236 10.33 16.25 -9.39
N ASN A 237 10.77 17.51 -9.48
CA ASN A 237 9.93 18.71 -9.37
C ASN A 237 9.10 18.74 -8.07
N MET A 238 9.64 18.24 -6.97
CA MET A 238 8.95 18.15 -5.68
C MET A 238 8.66 19.53 -5.08
N GLN A 239 9.27 20.60 -5.56
CA GLN A 239 8.98 21.96 -5.09
C GLN A 239 7.54 22.34 -5.40
N GLU A 240 7.04 22.00 -6.58
CA GLU A 240 5.66 22.29 -6.97
C GLU A 240 4.64 21.34 -6.35
N THR A 241 5.03 20.11 -6.05
CA THR A 241 4.12 19.09 -5.54
C THR A 241 4.00 19.06 -4.01
N VAL A 242 5.09 19.36 -3.29
CA VAL A 242 5.19 19.22 -1.84
C VAL A 242 5.30 20.54 -1.10
N LEU A 243 6.04 21.53 -1.66
CA LEU A 243 6.32 22.79 -0.95
C LEU A 243 5.20 23.82 -1.04
N ASP A 244 4.34 23.74 -2.06
CA ASP A 244 3.14 24.59 -2.17
C ASP A 244 1.99 24.12 -1.24
N PHE A 245 2.24 23.07 -0.46
CA PHE A 245 1.29 22.62 0.55
C PHE A 245 1.10 23.73 1.61
N PRO A 246 -0.14 24.17 1.91
CA PRO A 246 -0.38 25.20 2.89
C PRO A 246 -0.01 24.69 4.29
N MET A 247 1.25 24.90 4.67
CA MET A 247 1.67 24.73 6.04
C MET A 247 0.95 25.79 6.87
N SER A 248 -0.04 25.37 7.65
CA SER A 248 -0.72 26.27 8.59
C SER A 248 0.33 26.89 9.52
N SER A 249 0.46 28.21 9.44
CA SER A 249 1.28 29.03 10.33
C SER A 249 0.83 28.92 11.80
#